data_daa4547c813a8f8ddb978240173904c4
#
_entry.id   daa4547c813a8f8ddb978240173904c4
#
_cell.length_a   1.000
_cell.length_b   1.000
_cell.length_c   1.000
_cell.angle_alpha   90.00
_cell.angle_beta   90.00
_cell.angle_gamma   90.00
#
_symmetry.space_group_name_H-M   'P 1'
#
loop_
_entity.id
_entity.type
_entity.pdbx_description
1 polymer ?
#
loop_
_entity_poly.entity_id
_entity_poly.type
_entity_poly.pdbx_seq_one_letter_code
_entity_poly.pdbx_strand_id
1 'polypeptide(L)'
;MHLNYGKTKKIKLNIDMEILTYSMKWLEVVLRWGHVLFAVLWVGNSFLFNYLDNKLNKDISGDDVDGEGYLMHSGYYYKLLRLKKSPPPQYLNSLVIFKWQSYLTFVTGILLLIIIYYYNSGILMVDKRILEIKPLYAILISVVSLVISWFVYDLLCKSKIINNNKIFISIIFIFLAVISFGFTKIFGPKFAFLSVGLIIGSNMFGNVFTVIIPNQMNIINSSKKNEKFDTNLSLAAKQRSIHNNYSTFLVLFIMLSGHYSFIVYHKYNWLILCLAALLSGTARHYFNLRGRNIHRLYILISSFLSLVVLAVLLLIFKN
;
A
#
# COMPACT_ATOMS: atom_id res chain seq x y z
N MET A 1 -32.42 -44.78 26.69
CA MET A 1 -31.57 -44.72 25.47
C MET A 1 -31.48 -43.31 24.85
N HIS A 2 -32.49 -42.45 24.93
CA HIS A 2 -32.48 -41.10 24.36
C HIS A 2 -31.56 -40.07 25.04
N LEU A 3 -31.25 -40.19 26.31
CA LEU A 3 -30.38 -39.24 27.07
C LEU A 3 -28.89 -39.29 26.68
N ASN A 4 -28.41 -40.45 26.22
CA ASN A 4 -27.00 -40.58 25.78
C ASN A 4 -26.75 -40.02 24.38
N TYR A 5 -27.74 -40.07 23.49
CA TYR A 5 -27.58 -39.57 22.12
C TYR A 5 -27.41 -38.04 22.07
N GLY A 6 -28.15 -37.31 22.91
CA GLY A 6 -28.01 -35.83 23.02
C GLY A 6 -26.67 -35.38 23.56
N LYS A 7 -26.10 -36.07 24.56
CA LYS A 7 -24.78 -35.82 25.11
C LYS A 7 -23.67 -36.05 24.07
N THR A 8 -23.72 -37.18 23.35
CA THR A 8 -22.72 -37.52 22.35
C THR A 8 -22.73 -36.52 21.17
N LYS A 9 -23.93 -36.10 20.73
CA LYS A 9 -24.08 -35.07 19.67
C LYS A 9 -23.52 -33.71 20.11
N LYS A 10 -23.74 -33.30 21.38
CA LYS A 10 -23.21 -32.05 21.94
C LYS A 10 -21.69 -32.07 22.07
N ILE A 11 -21.11 -33.21 22.51
CA ILE A 11 -19.66 -33.41 22.60
C ILE A 11 -19.04 -33.35 21.21
N LYS A 12 -19.61 -34.04 20.22
CA LYS A 12 -19.09 -34.00 18.84
C LYS A 12 -19.14 -32.58 18.26
N LEU A 13 -20.24 -31.83 18.45
CA LEU A 13 -20.39 -30.46 18.01
C LEU A 13 -19.33 -29.54 18.64
N ASN A 14 -19.04 -29.70 19.93
CA ASN A 14 -18.01 -28.94 20.63
C ASN A 14 -16.59 -29.22 20.07
N ILE A 15 -16.28 -30.49 19.81
CA ILE A 15 -15.00 -30.89 19.21
C ILE A 15 -14.85 -30.30 17.80
N ASP A 16 -15.91 -30.39 16.97
CA ASP A 16 -15.91 -29.85 15.62
C ASP A 16 -15.72 -28.32 15.65
N MET A 17 -16.34 -27.60 16.60
CA MET A 17 -16.18 -26.16 16.79
C MET A 17 -14.76 -25.78 17.28
N GLU A 18 -14.17 -26.57 18.15
CA GLU A 18 -12.78 -26.36 18.60
C GLU A 18 -11.78 -26.56 17.46
N ILE A 19 -11.94 -27.62 16.67
CA ILE A 19 -11.10 -27.89 15.48
C ILE A 19 -11.23 -26.74 14.48
N LEU A 20 -12.44 -26.29 14.20
CA LEU A 20 -12.70 -25.18 13.30
C LEU A 20 -12.02 -23.90 13.80
N THR A 21 -12.20 -23.56 15.07
CA THR A 21 -11.60 -22.37 15.69
C THR A 21 -10.06 -22.42 15.64
N TYR A 22 -9.50 -23.59 15.93
CA TYR A 22 -8.05 -23.80 15.85
C TYR A 22 -7.51 -23.66 14.41
N SER A 23 -8.22 -24.25 13.46
CA SER A 23 -7.89 -24.16 12.04
C SER A 23 -7.94 -22.72 11.53
N MET A 24 -8.96 -21.94 11.95
CA MET A 24 -9.06 -20.51 11.60
C MET A 24 -7.91 -19.68 12.17
N LYS A 25 -7.44 -19.98 13.39
CA LYS A 25 -6.26 -19.32 13.97
C LYS A 25 -4.98 -19.61 13.16
N TRP A 26 -4.77 -20.86 12.75
CA TRP A 26 -3.64 -21.21 11.89
C TRP A 26 -3.73 -20.55 10.52
N LEU A 27 -4.91 -20.51 9.93
CA LEU A 27 -5.12 -19.80 8.67
C LEU A 27 -4.77 -18.31 8.81
N GLU A 28 -5.18 -17.66 9.90
CA GLU A 28 -4.80 -16.28 10.18
C GLU A 28 -3.28 -16.10 10.28
N VAL A 29 -2.57 -17.00 10.99
CA VAL A 29 -1.10 -16.96 11.10
C VAL A 29 -0.44 -17.06 9.73
N VAL A 30 -0.85 -18.04 8.91
CA VAL A 30 -0.29 -18.25 7.56
C VAL A 30 -0.56 -17.05 6.66
N LEU A 31 -1.78 -16.51 6.70
CA LEU A 31 -2.14 -15.33 5.90
C LEU A 31 -1.36 -14.08 6.34
N ARG A 32 -1.18 -13.85 7.65
CA ARG A 32 -0.36 -12.73 8.16
C ARG A 32 1.09 -12.86 7.72
N TRP A 33 1.65 -14.03 7.87
CA TRP A 33 3.02 -14.32 7.44
C TRP A 33 3.19 -14.10 5.94
N GLY A 34 2.30 -14.67 5.12
CA GLY A 34 2.29 -14.47 3.67
C GLY A 34 2.10 -13.01 3.28
N HIS A 35 1.17 -12.29 3.94
CA HIS A 35 0.94 -10.87 3.68
C HIS A 35 2.19 -10.02 3.92
N VAL A 36 2.88 -10.23 5.05
CA VAL A 36 4.13 -9.53 5.37
C VAL A 36 5.22 -9.88 4.36
N LEU A 37 5.38 -11.17 4.03
CA LEU A 37 6.39 -11.63 3.06
C LEU A 37 6.19 -10.97 1.69
N PHE A 38 4.97 -11.01 1.15
CA PHE A 38 4.67 -10.42 -0.16
C PHE A 38 4.75 -8.89 -0.14
N ALA A 39 4.33 -8.25 0.96
CA ALA A 39 4.46 -6.81 1.13
C ALA A 39 5.93 -6.37 1.15
N VAL A 40 6.80 -7.07 1.87
CA VAL A 40 8.25 -6.78 1.91
C VAL A 40 8.88 -6.94 0.52
N LEU A 41 8.53 -7.99 -0.22
CA LEU A 41 8.99 -8.21 -1.59
C LEU A 41 8.51 -7.10 -2.53
N TRP A 42 7.24 -6.67 -2.42
CA TRP A 42 6.70 -5.60 -3.25
C TRP A 42 7.37 -4.25 -2.95
N VAL A 43 7.50 -3.90 -1.67
CA VAL A 43 8.17 -2.68 -1.22
C VAL A 43 9.65 -2.68 -1.64
N GLY A 44 10.35 -3.79 -1.42
CA GLY A 44 11.76 -3.94 -1.78
C GLY A 44 12.00 -3.71 -3.28
N ASN A 45 11.21 -4.36 -4.13
CA ASN A 45 11.28 -4.17 -5.58
C ASN A 45 10.97 -2.71 -5.99
N SER A 46 9.93 -2.11 -5.40
CA SER A 46 9.57 -0.72 -5.69
C SER A 46 10.72 0.25 -5.34
N PHE A 47 11.39 0.02 -4.22
CA PHE A 47 12.52 0.86 -3.80
C PHE A 47 13.75 0.64 -4.65
N LEU A 48 14.06 -0.61 -5.01
CA LEU A 48 15.17 -0.96 -5.87
C LEU A 48 15.02 -0.29 -7.24
N PHE A 49 13.88 -0.47 -7.91
CA PHE A 49 13.68 0.12 -9.24
C PHE A 49 13.63 1.65 -9.21
N ASN A 50 13.05 2.24 -8.16
CA ASN A 50 13.08 3.69 -7.99
C ASN A 50 14.52 4.21 -7.77
N TYR A 51 15.34 3.49 -7.00
CA TYR A 51 16.74 3.82 -6.81
C TYR A 51 17.51 3.72 -8.14
N LEU A 52 17.34 2.63 -8.88
CA LEU A 52 17.98 2.42 -10.18
C LEU A 52 17.61 3.53 -11.17
N ASP A 53 16.31 3.83 -11.33
CA ASP A 53 15.83 4.91 -12.22
C ASP A 53 16.46 6.27 -11.93
N ASN A 54 16.78 6.54 -10.66
CA ASN A 54 17.40 7.80 -10.26
C ASN A 54 18.92 7.80 -10.37
N LYS A 55 19.59 6.62 -10.29
CA LYS A 55 21.05 6.47 -10.21
C LYS A 55 21.70 6.17 -11.55
N LEU A 56 20.94 5.73 -12.56
CA LEU A 56 21.52 5.44 -13.86
C LEU A 56 22.17 6.68 -14.46
N ASN A 57 23.44 6.53 -14.89
CA ASN A 57 24.14 7.55 -15.62
C ASN A 57 23.52 7.72 -17.00
N LYS A 58 23.16 8.96 -17.34
CA LYS A 58 22.54 9.32 -18.62
C LYS A 58 23.54 9.87 -19.64
N ASP A 59 24.73 10.19 -19.19
CA ASP A 59 25.80 10.76 -20.04
C ASP A 59 26.56 9.64 -20.76
N ILE A 60 25.81 8.79 -21.50
CA ILE A 60 26.36 7.65 -22.22
C ILE A 60 26.19 7.87 -23.71
N SER A 61 27.28 7.70 -24.44
CA SER A 61 27.29 7.69 -25.90
C SER A 61 26.76 6.33 -26.43
N GLY A 62 25.47 6.31 -26.78
CA GLY A 62 24.84 5.16 -27.43
C GLY A 62 23.40 5.48 -27.82
N ASP A 63 23.05 5.29 -29.10
CA ASP A 63 21.73 5.67 -29.64
C ASP A 63 20.56 4.92 -28.98
N ASP A 64 20.82 3.71 -28.44
CA ASP A 64 19.78 2.83 -27.93
C ASP A 64 19.71 2.78 -26.38
N VAL A 65 20.64 3.43 -25.66
CA VAL A 65 20.72 3.41 -24.19
C VAL A 65 20.28 4.75 -23.62
N ASP A 66 19.33 4.70 -22.65
CA ASP A 66 18.83 5.87 -21.89
C ASP A 66 19.51 6.02 -20.52
N GLY A 67 20.27 5.01 -20.10
CA GLY A 67 21.03 5.06 -18.86
C GLY A 67 21.70 3.73 -18.54
N GLU A 68 22.87 3.80 -17.90
CA GLU A 68 23.55 2.62 -17.39
C GLU A 68 23.95 2.77 -15.92
N GLY A 69 24.09 1.67 -15.25
CA GLY A 69 24.55 1.60 -13.87
C GLY A 69 25.21 0.28 -13.57
N TYR A 70 25.96 0.29 -12.50
CA TYR A 70 26.63 -0.89 -11.99
C TYR A 70 26.18 -1.18 -10.57
N LEU A 71 25.92 -2.44 -10.28
CA LEU A 71 25.63 -2.95 -8.94
C LEU A 71 26.67 -3.98 -8.56
N MET A 72 26.95 -4.07 -7.27
CA MET A 72 27.73 -5.14 -6.70
C MET A 72 26.82 -5.93 -5.74
N HIS A 73 26.73 -7.23 -5.93
CA HIS A 73 26.01 -8.12 -5.04
C HIS A 73 26.68 -9.49 -5.00
N SER A 74 26.80 -10.08 -3.81
CA SER A 74 27.39 -11.40 -3.60
C SER A 74 28.78 -11.59 -4.23
N GLY A 75 29.58 -10.53 -4.29
CA GLY A 75 30.93 -10.57 -4.88
C GLY A 75 31.01 -10.42 -6.40
N TYR A 76 29.87 -10.20 -7.07
CA TYR A 76 29.81 -10.02 -8.53
C TYR A 76 29.36 -8.61 -8.91
N TYR A 77 29.88 -8.12 -10.04
CA TYR A 77 29.46 -6.88 -10.66
C TYR A 77 28.34 -7.15 -11.67
N TYR A 78 27.27 -6.36 -11.58
CA TYR A 78 26.15 -6.40 -12.50
C TYR A 78 26.11 -5.07 -13.27
N LYS A 79 26.05 -5.15 -14.60
CA LYS A 79 25.81 -3.99 -15.45
C LYS A 79 24.31 -3.96 -15.81
N LEU A 80 23.68 -2.82 -15.54
CA LEU A 80 22.27 -2.57 -15.87
C LEU A 80 22.19 -1.50 -16.94
N LEU A 81 21.42 -1.77 -17.98
CA LEU A 81 21.14 -0.84 -19.06
C LEU A 81 19.65 -0.55 -19.10
N ARG A 82 19.28 0.74 -19.13
CA ARG A 82 17.92 1.15 -19.48
C ARG A 82 17.90 1.49 -20.96
N LEU A 83 17.11 0.74 -21.72
CA LEU A 83 17.04 0.87 -23.16
C LEU A 83 16.00 1.89 -23.57
N LYS A 84 16.28 2.67 -24.63
CA LYS A 84 15.33 3.55 -25.32
C LYS A 84 14.39 2.78 -26.22
N LYS A 85 14.86 1.65 -26.76
CA LYS A 85 14.14 0.78 -27.67
C LYS A 85 13.83 -0.56 -27.01
N SER A 86 12.95 -1.31 -27.63
CA SER A 86 12.66 -2.69 -27.24
C SER A 86 13.94 -3.54 -27.27
N PRO A 87 14.10 -4.47 -26.31
CA PRO A 87 15.17 -5.47 -26.40
C PRO A 87 14.97 -6.36 -27.64
N PRO A 88 16.00 -7.07 -28.08
CA PRO A 88 15.89 -8.02 -29.18
C PRO A 88 14.72 -9.02 -29.00
N PRO A 89 14.03 -9.43 -30.07
CA PRO A 89 12.78 -10.23 -29.99
C PRO A 89 12.91 -11.52 -29.16
N GLN A 90 14.07 -12.15 -29.17
CA GLN A 90 14.34 -13.37 -28.38
C GLN A 90 14.18 -13.18 -26.87
N TYR A 91 14.39 -11.96 -26.34
CA TYR A 91 14.25 -11.66 -24.93
C TYR A 91 12.84 -11.22 -24.52
N LEU A 92 11.96 -10.88 -25.47
CA LEU A 92 10.60 -10.41 -25.16
C LEU A 92 9.72 -11.45 -24.47
N ASN A 93 9.99 -12.74 -24.68
CA ASN A 93 9.25 -13.83 -24.04
C ASN A 93 9.78 -14.18 -22.64
N SER A 94 11.02 -13.80 -22.32
CA SER A 94 11.67 -14.07 -21.03
C SER A 94 11.70 -12.87 -20.10
N LEU A 95 10.99 -11.78 -20.45
CA LEU A 95 10.90 -10.60 -19.58
C LEU A 95 10.26 -10.93 -18.25
N VAL A 96 10.94 -10.59 -17.17
CA VAL A 96 10.42 -10.74 -15.81
C VAL A 96 9.56 -9.53 -15.46
N ILE A 97 8.29 -9.78 -15.14
CA ILE A 97 7.33 -8.77 -14.71
C ILE A 97 7.01 -8.99 -13.24
N PHE A 98 7.33 -8.02 -12.40
CA PHE A 98 7.14 -8.08 -10.94
C PHE A 98 5.70 -7.71 -10.55
N LYS A 99 4.73 -8.59 -10.81
CA LYS A 99 3.30 -8.37 -10.51
C LYS A 99 2.79 -9.20 -9.31
N TRP A 100 3.30 -10.41 -9.14
CA TRP A 100 2.77 -11.37 -8.17
C TRP A 100 2.92 -10.90 -6.73
N GLN A 101 3.98 -10.15 -6.40
CA GLN A 101 4.20 -9.61 -5.06
C GLN A 101 3.04 -8.69 -4.63
N SER A 102 2.63 -7.78 -5.51
CA SER A 102 1.51 -6.87 -5.24
C SER A 102 0.16 -7.60 -5.23
N TYR A 103 -0.03 -8.56 -6.14
CA TYR A 103 -1.26 -9.34 -6.24
C TYR A 103 -1.48 -10.19 -4.98
N LEU A 104 -0.43 -10.91 -4.55
CA LEU A 104 -0.51 -11.75 -3.36
C LEU A 104 -0.59 -10.91 -2.07
N THR A 105 0.06 -9.74 -2.02
CA THR A 105 -0.15 -8.79 -0.91
C THR A 105 -1.62 -8.39 -0.81
N PHE A 106 -2.25 -7.99 -1.91
CA PHE A 106 -3.65 -7.59 -1.91
C PHE A 106 -4.58 -8.75 -1.54
N VAL A 107 -4.43 -9.91 -2.17
CA VAL A 107 -5.27 -11.08 -1.90
C VAL A 107 -5.20 -11.50 -0.43
N THR A 108 -3.98 -11.63 0.11
CA THR A 108 -3.79 -11.98 1.53
C THR A 108 -4.34 -10.90 2.46
N GLY A 109 -4.21 -9.62 2.09
CA GLY A 109 -4.78 -8.50 2.84
C GLY A 109 -6.31 -8.52 2.89
N ILE A 110 -6.97 -8.80 1.77
CA ILE A 110 -8.45 -8.95 1.72
C ILE A 110 -8.90 -10.17 2.52
N LEU A 111 -8.21 -11.31 2.41
CA LEU A 111 -8.54 -12.49 3.21
C LEU A 111 -8.41 -12.22 4.72
N LEU A 112 -7.36 -11.51 5.14
CA LEU A 112 -7.18 -11.07 6.53
C LEU A 112 -8.30 -10.10 6.96
N LEU A 113 -8.69 -9.17 6.11
CA LEU A 113 -9.80 -8.25 6.37
C LEU A 113 -11.12 -9.01 6.62
N ILE A 114 -11.41 -10.02 5.78
CA ILE A 114 -12.61 -10.84 5.91
C ILE A 114 -12.57 -11.66 7.21
N ILE A 115 -11.49 -12.41 7.44
CA ILE A 115 -11.39 -13.35 8.56
C ILE A 115 -11.35 -12.63 9.90
N ILE A 116 -10.59 -11.53 9.99
CA ILE A 116 -10.37 -10.84 11.27
C ILE A 116 -11.50 -9.86 11.55
N TYR A 117 -11.79 -8.96 10.58
CA TYR A 117 -12.66 -7.82 10.82
C TYR A 117 -14.10 -8.05 10.38
N TYR A 118 -14.36 -8.57 9.18
CA TYR A 118 -15.73 -8.73 8.70
C TYR A 118 -16.45 -9.85 9.44
N TYR A 119 -15.77 -10.96 9.71
CA TYR A 119 -16.33 -12.04 10.53
C TYR A 119 -16.63 -11.60 11.96
N ASN A 120 -15.81 -10.74 12.54
CA ASN A 120 -15.97 -10.20 13.89
C ASN A 120 -16.45 -8.73 13.89
N SER A 121 -17.21 -8.31 12.87
CA SER A 121 -17.53 -6.90 12.64
C SER A 121 -18.25 -6.22 13.79
N GLY A 122 -19.12 -6.95 14.52
CA GLY A 122 -19.80 -6.41 15.70
C GLY A 122 -18.88 -6.06 16.86
N ILE A 123 -17.67 -6.64 16.92
CA ILE A 123 -16.72 -6.45 18.02
C ILE A 123 -15.56 -5.54 17.56
N LEU A 124 -15.05 -5.75 16.33
CA LEU A 124 -13.82 -5.13 15.88
C LEU A 124 -14.04 -3.88 15.01
N MET A 125 -15.22 -3.73 14.40
CA MET A 125 -15.52 -2.60 13.53
C MET A 125 -16.48 -1.60 14.18
N VAL A 126 -17.50 -2.08 14.91
CA VAL A 126 -18.54 -1.25 15.52
C VAL A 126 -18.18 -0.93 16.96
N ASP A 127 -18.27 0.36 17.31
CA ASP A 127 -18.24 0.81 18.71
C ASP A 127 -19.51 1.64 18.97
N LYS A 128 -20.43 1.10 19.79
CA LYS A 128 -21.72 1.71 20.09
C LYS A 128 -21.60 3.08 20.77
N ARG A 129 -20.46 3.37 21.39
CA ARG A 129 -20.18 4.69 21.99
C ARG A 129 -19.93 5.77 20.94
N ILE A 130 -19.55 5.37 19.72
CA ILE A 130 -19.28 6.27 18.58
C ILE A 130 -20.53 6.36 17.70
N LEU A 131 -20.99 5.21 17.20
CA LEU A 131 -22.16 5.11 16.35
C LEU A 131 -22.80 3.73 16.47
N GLU A 132 -24.08 3.70 16.80
CA GLU A 132 -24.85 2.45 16.87
C GLU A 132 -25.34 2.06 15.48
N ILE A 133 -24.55 1.24 14.78
CA ILE A 133 -24.90 0.67 13.45
C ILE A 133 -24.88 -0.84 13.50
N LYS A 134 -25.67 -1.48 12.62
CA LYS A 134 -25.60 -2.93 12.45
C LYS A 134 -24.25 -3.31 11.81
N PRO A 135 -23.64 -4.44 12.21
CA PRO A 135 -22.35 -4.90 11.65
C PRO A 135 -22.31 -4.96 10.12
N LEU A 136 -23.43 -5.36 9.49
CA LEU A 136 -23.55 -5.39 8.03
C LEU A 136 -23.32 -4.01 7.39
N TYR A 137 -23.88 -2.95 7.97
CA TYR A 137 -23.67 -1.59 7.44
C TYR A 137 -22.22 -1.13 7.61
N ALA A 138 -21.55 -1.51 8.69
CA ALA A 138 -20.12 -1.23 8.86
C ALA A 138 -19.29 -1.90 7.75
N ILE A 139 -19.59 -3.16 7.41
CA ILE A 139 -18.95 -3.87 6.29
C ILE A 139 -19.25 -3.16 4.96
N LEU A 140 -20.51 -2.83 4.68
CA LEU A 140 -20.90 -2.14 3.45
C LEU A 140 -20.19 -0.78 3.30
N ILE A 141 -20.15 0.03 4.36
CA ILE A 141 -19.43 1.31 4.35
C ILE A 141 -17.95 1.09 4.05
N SER A 142 -17.32 0.08 4.67
CA SER A 142 -15.92 -0.27 4.39
C SER A 142 -15.72 -0.62 2.92
N VAL A 143 -16.49 -1.55 2.36
CA VAL A 143 -16.37 -1.98 0.96
C VAL A 143 -16.62 -0.83 -0.01
N VAL A 144 -17.71 -0.07 0.19
CA VAL A 144 -18.08 1.06 -0.65
C VAL A 144 -17.00 2.13 -0.62
N SER A 145 -16.41 2.41 0.56
CA SER A 145 -15.33 3.39 0.67
C SER A 145 -14.07 2.98 -0.09
N LEU A 146 -13.70 1.69 -0.11
CA LEU A 146 -12.59 1.19 -0.92
C LEU A 146 -12.84 1.41 -2.42
N VAL A 147 -14.04 1.08 -2.90
CA VAL A 147 -14.40 1.24 -4.31
C VAL A 147 -14.45 2.72 -4.71
N ILE A 148 -15.14 3.55 -3.94
CA ILE A 148 -15.26 4.99 -4.23
C ILE A 148 -13.88 5.66 -4.20
N SER A 149 -13.04 5.34 -3.21
CA SER A 149 -11.71 5.94 -3.11
C SER A 149 -10.86 5.65 -4.34
N TRP A 150 -10.95 4.43 -4.89
CA TRP A 150 -10.26 4.07 -6.11
C TRP A 150 -10.73 4.94 -7.30
N PHE A 151 -12.04 5.03 -7.52
CA PHE A 151 -12.58 5.83 -8.63
C PHE A 151 -12.22 7.31 -8.49
N VAL A 152 -12.38 7.89 -7.31
CA VAL A 152 -12.00 9.29 -7.05
C VAL A 152 -10.51 9.53 -7.34
N TYR A 153 -9.65 8.65 -6.82
CA TYR A 153 -8.21 8.75 -7.04
C TYR A 153 -7.84 8.57 -8.52
N ASP A 154 -8.42 7.59 -9.20
CA ASP A 154 -8.14 7.33 -10.62
C ASP A 154 -8.58 8.48 -11.52
N LEU A 155 -9.76 9.06 -11.26
CA LEU A 155 -10.25 10.26 -11.95
C LEU A 155 -9.34 11.47 -11.73
N LEU A 156 -8.88 11.69 -10.49
CA LEU A 156 -7.91 12.76 -10.20
C LEU A 156 -6.61 12.59 -10.99
N CYS A 157 -6.11 11.36 -11.08
CA CYS A 157 -4.90 11.07 -11.85
C CYS A 157 -5.07 11.22 -13.37
N LYS A 158 -6.29 11.07 -13.90
CA LYS A 158 -6.62 11.29 -15.33
C LYS A 158 -6.98 12.73 -15.66
N SER A 159 -7.23 13.55 -14.65
CA SER A 159 -7.60 14.95 -14.82
C SER A 159 -6.39 15.86 -15.06
N LYS A 160 -6.63 17.08 -15.53
CA LYS A 160 -5.58 18.11 -15.70
C LYS A 160 -4.92 18.54 -14.37
N ILE A 161 -5.54 18.23 -13.23
CA ILE A 161 -5.04 18.52 -11.88
C ILE A 161 -3.68 17.87 -11.64
N ILE A 162 -3.45 16.69 -12.23
CA ILE A 162 -2.19 15.94 -12.11
C ILE A 162 -0.96 16.72 -12.62
N ASN A 163 -1.16 17.66 -13.54
CA ASN A 163 -0.08 18.48 -14.08
C ASN A 163 0.47 19.49 -13.07
N ASN A 164 -0.29 19.78 -11.99
CA ASN A 164 0.16 20.63 -10.91
C ASN A 164 0.34 19.80 -9.63
N ASN A 165 1.58 19.35 -9.39
CA ASN A 165 1.92 18.52 -8.24
C ASN A 165 1.46 19.10 -6.90
N LYS A 166 1.52 20.44 -6.72
CA LYS A 166 1.14 21.08 -5.45
C LYS A 166 -0.37 20.92 -5.22
N ILE A 167 -1.17 21.23 -6.24
CA ILE A 167 -2.65 21.10 -6.17
C ILE A 167 -3.03 19.64 -5.97
N PHE A 168 -2.44 18.72 -6.74
CA PHE A 168 -2.73 17.29 -6.63
C PHE A 168 -2.44 16.76 -5.22
N ILE A 169 -1.25 17.04 -4.68
CA ILE A 169 -0.84 16.61 -3.34
C ILE A 169 -1.77 17.21 -2.28
N SER A 170 -2.12 18.50 -2.40
CA SER A 170 -3.06 19.15 -1.46
C SER A 170 -4.43 18.49 -1.46
N ILE A 171 -4.99 18.16 -2.65
CA ILE A 171 -6.28 17.48 -2.76
C ILE A 171 -6.22 16.09 -2.13
N ILE A 172 -5.18 15.30 -2.42
CA ILE A 172 -4.99 13.96 -1.84
C ILE A 172 -4.85 14.06 -0.32
N PHE A 173 -4.12 15.05 0.19
CA PHE A 173 -3.95 15.25 1.63
C PHE A 173 -5.26 15.64 2.32
N ILE A 174 -6.04 16.56 1.74
CA ILE A 174 -7.37 16.95 2.25
C ILE A 174 -8.30 15.74 2.23
N PHE A 175 -8.32 14.97 1.15
CA PHE A 175 -9.12 13.75 1.04
C PHE A 175 -8.75 12.74 2.15
N LEU A 176 -7.46 12.53 2.39
CA LEU A 176 -6.97 11.67 3.47
C LEU A 176 -7.42 12.18 4.84
N ALA A 177 -7.34 13.50 5.10
CA ALA A 177 -7.77 14.11 6.36
C ALA A 177 -9.28 13.95 6.59
N VAL A 178 -10.09 14.20 5.56
CA VAL A 178 -11.55 14.04 5.62
C VAL A 178 -11.94 12.58 5.88
N ILE A 179 -11.35 11.63 5.19
CA ILE A 179 -11.62 10.20 5.40
C ILE A 179 -11.16 9.77 6.79
N SER A 180 -9.96 10.16 7.20
CA SER A 180 -9.42 9.82 8.53
C SER A 180 -10.34 10.33 9.64
N PHE A 181 -10.78 11.57 9.57
CA PHE A 181 -11.74 12.14 10.51
C PHE A 181 -13.11 11.45 10.43
N GLY A 182 -13.65 11.25 9.23
CA GLY A 182 -14.96 10.62 9.01
C GLY A 182 -15.02 9.20 9.59
N PHE A 183 -13.98 8.40 9.41
CA PHE A 183 -13.95 7.04 9.95
C PHE A 183 -13.91 7.00 11.48
N THR A 184 -13.34 8.01 12.14
CA THR A 184 -13.40 8.09 13.61
C THR A 184 -14.82 8.34 14.14
N LYS A 185 -15.75 8.78 13.28
CA LYS A 185 -17.16 9.01 13.62
C LYS A 185 -18.08 7.83 13.27
N ILE A 186 -17.53 6.81 12.61
CA ILE A 186 -18.29 5.67 12.11
C ILE A 186 -17.82 4.37 12.76
N PHE A 187 -16.51 4.16 12.83
CA PHE A 187 -15.91 2.90 13.26
C PHE A 187 -15.25 2.99 14.63
N GLY A 188 -15.08 1.84 15.25
CA GLY A 188 -14.20 1.72 16.42
C GLY A 188 -12.77 2.15 16.10
N PRO A 189 -12.02 2.73 17.06
CA PRO A 189 -10.76 3.44 16.80
C PRO A 189 -9.73 2.64 16.02
N LYS A 190 -9.58 1.35 16.34
CA LYS A 190 -8.62 0.47 15.67
C LYS A 190 -8.97 0.25 14.20
N PHE A 191 -10.25 0.01 13.91
CA PHE A 191 -10.69 -0.22 12.53
C PHE A 191 -10.73 1.09 11.73
N ALA A 192 -11.13 2.21 12.35
CA ALA A 192 -11.07 3.54 11.74
C ALA A 192 -9.64 3.86 11.24
N PHE A 193 -8.65 3.61 12.08
CA PHE A 193 -7.24 3.84 11.74
C PHE A 193 -6.77 2.91 10.62
N LEU A 194 -7.07 1.61 10.72
CA LEU A 194 -6.73 0.61 9.70
C LEU A 194 -7.42 0.90 8.36
N SER A 195 -8.66 1.37 8.35
CA SER A 195 -9.45 1.64 7.13
C SER A 195 -8.78 2.65 6.21
N VAL A 196 -8.05 3.62 6.76
CA VAL A 196 -7.23 4.56 5.97
C VAL A 196 -6.11 3.81 5.25
N GLY A 197 -5.43 2.89 5.94
CA GLY A 197 -4.41 2.03 5.34
C GLY A 197 -4.96 1.10 4.26
N LEU A 198 -6.18 0.56 4.46
CA LEU A 198 -6.88 -0.25 3.48
C LEU A 198 -7.17 0.54 2.21
N ILE A 199 -7.65 1.79 2.33
CA ILE A 199 -7.89 2.68 1.18
C ILE A 199 -6.59 2.93 0.41
N ILE A 200 -5.53 3.33 1.10
CA ILE A 200 -4.26 3.63 0.45
C ILE A 200 -3.68 2.38 -0.21
N GLY A 201 -3.63 1.26 0.51
CA GLY A 201 -3.13 -0.02 -0.01
C GLY A 201 -3.92 -0.54 -1.20
N SER A 202 -5.26 -0.41 -1.18
CA SER A 202 -6.13 -0.78 -2.30
C SER A 202 -5.92 0.12 -3.51
N ASN A 203 -5.73 1.42 -3.32
CA ASN A 203 -5.38 2.34 -4.39
C ASN A 203 -3.99 2.03 -4.98
N MET A 204 -3.01 1.67 -4.14
CA MET A 204 -1.70 1.22 -4.60
C MET A 204 -1.80 -0.05 -5.46
N PHE A 205 -2.60 -1.04 -5.03
CA PHE A 205 -2.87 -2.25 -5.81
C PHE A 205 -3.63 -1.92 -7.10
N GLY A 206 -4.66 -1.08 -7.03
CA GLY A 206 -5.41 -0.60 -8.19
C GLY A 206 -4.49 0.01 -9.26
N ASN A 207 -3.50 0.81 -8.86
CA ASN A 207 -2.49 1.33 -9.78
C ASN A 207 -1.73 0.22 -10.51
N VAL A 208 -1.33 -0.85 -9.80
CA VAL A 208 -0.61 -1.97 -10.41
C VAL A 208 -1.53 -2.74 -11.35
N PHE A 209 -2.72 -3.09 -10.87
CA PHE A 209 -3.63 -3.99 -11.57
C PHE A 209 -4.28 -3.37 -12.82
N THR A 210 -4.68 -2.09 -12.73
CA THR A 210 -5.46 -1.43 -13.81
C THR A 210 -4.64 -0.55 -14.73
N VAL A 211 -3.45 -0.09 -14.31
CA VAL A 211 -2.64 0.86 -15.08
C VAL A 211 -1.25 0.33 -15.37
N ILE A 212 -0.47 -0.02 -14.34
CA ILE A 212 0.94 -0.32 -14.53
C ILE A 212 1.11 -1.60 -15.36
N ILE A 213 0.53 -2.71 -14.93
CA ILE A 213 0.68 -4.00 -15.62
C ILE A 213 0.02 -4.01 -17.00
N PRO A 214 -1.24 -3.53 -17.18
CA PRO A 214 -1.84 -3.44 -18.52
C PRO A 214 -1.00 -2.60 -19.50
N ASN A 215 -0.49 -1.45 -19.07
CA ASN A 215 0.34 -0.61 -19.93
C ASN A 215 1.67 -1.29 -20.30
N GLN A 216 2.33 -1.96 -19.34
CA GLN A 216 3.53 -2.74 -19.61
C GLN A 216 3.26 -3.88 -20.62
N MET A 217 2.14 -4.58 -20.47
CA MET A 217 1.76 -5.64 -21.40
C MET A 217 1.47 -5.10 -22.81
N ASN A 218 0.81 -3.95 -22.91
CA ASN A 218 0.57 -3.29 -24.20
C ASN A 218 1.90 -2.91 -24.89
N ILE A 219 2.84 -2.32 -24.14
CA ILE A 219 4.17 -1.99 -24.65
C ILE A 219 4.90 -3.24 -25.17
N ILE A 220 4.88 -4.33 -24.41
CA ILE A 220 5.52 -5.61 -24.80
C ILE A 220 4.86 -6.17 -26.06
N ASN A 221 3.52 -6.14 -26.13
CA ASN A 221 2.78 -6.66 -27.29
C ASN A 221 3.05 -5.85 -28.56
N SER A 222 3.10 -4.53 -28.48
CA SER A 222 3.49 -3.67 -29.61
C SER A 222 4.93 -3.96 -30.06
N SER A 223 5.84 -4.14 -29.11
CA SER A 223 7.24 -4.49 -29.38
C SER A 223 7.36 -5.85 -30.11
N LYS A 224 6.55 -6.85 -29.73
CA LYS A 224 6.52 -8.17 -30.40
C LYS A 224 6.05 -8.09 -31.85
N LYS A 225 5.22 -7.11 -32.15
CA LYS A 225 4.71 -6.86 -33.52
C LYS A 225 5.59 -5.90 -34.33
N ASN A 226 6.70 -5.42 -33.75
CA ASN A 226 7.54 -4.34 -34.32
C ASN A 226 6.77 -3.03 -34.56
N GLU A 227 5.72 -2.78 -33.77
CA GLU A 227 4.93 -1.56 -33.83
C GLU A 227 5.47 -0.53 -32.84
N LYS A 228 5.28 0.75 -33.13
CA LYS A 228 5.55 1.82 -32.16
C LYS A 228 4.49 1.78 -31.05
N PHE A 229 4.92 1.76 -29.81
CA PHE A 229 3.99 1.89 -28.68
C PHE A 229 3.74 3.37 -28.32
N ASP A 230 2.57 3.65 -27.74
CA ASP A 230 2.26 4.97 -27.21
C ASP A 230 3.10 5.26 -25.96
N THR A 231 3.93 6.29 -26.01
CA THR A 231 4.79 6.73 -24.90
C THR A 231 3.97 7.17 -23.68
N ASN A 232 2.72 7.58 -23.84
CA ASN A 232 1.83 7.93 -22.74
C ASN A 232 1.57 6.73 -21.82
N LEU A 233 1.61 5.49 -22.33
CA LEU A 233 1.47 4.28 -21.52
C LEU A 233 2.61 4.18 -20.49
N SER A 234 3.84 4.46 -20.93
CA SER A 234 5.02 4.45 -20.03
C SER A 234 4.95 5.57 -19.00
N LEU A 235 4.53 6.76 -19.42
CA LEU A 235 4.40 7.93 -18.54
C LEU A 235 3.33 7.70 -17.48
N ALA A 236 2.17 7.17 -17.85
CA ALA A 236 1.10 6.84 -16.92
C ALA A 236 1.53 5.75 -15.92
N ALA A 237 2.17 4.68 -16.38
CA ALA A 237 2.68 3.62 -15.51
C ALA A 237 3.72 4.17 -14.51
N LYS A 238 4.66 5.00 -14.98
CA LYS A 238 5.67 5.65 -14.14
C LYS A 238 5.05 6.56 -13.09
N GLN A 239 4.07 7.38 -13.46
CA GLN A 239 3.36 8.28 -12.55
C GLN A 239 2.71 7.50 -11.40
N ARG A 240 1.95 6.42 -11.73
CA ARG A 240 1.30 5.57 -10.72
C ARG A 240 2.32 4.86 -9.82
N SER A 241 3.45 4.43 -10.37
CA SER A 241 4.54 3.85 -9.60
C SER A 241 5.15 4.85 -8.61
N ILE A 242 5.31 6.12 -9.00
CA ILE A 242 5.77 7.20 -8.11
C ILE A 242 4.76 7.41 -6.97
N HIS A 243 3.45 7.44 -7.24
CA HIS A 243 2.44 7.58 -6.19
C HIS A 243 2.48 6.43 -5.20
N ASN A 244 2.60 5.18 -5.67
CA ASN A 244 2.78 4.01 -4.80
C ASN A 244 4.02 4.15 -3.92
N ASN A 245 5.13 4.62 -4.50
CA ASN A 245 6.37 4.82 -3.79
C ASN A 245 6.25 5.82 -2.63
N TYR A 246 5.54 6.95 -2.84
CA TYR A 246 5.30 7.93 -1.77
C TYR A 246 4.33 7.44 -0.69
N SER A 247 3.38 6.59 -1.05
CA SER A 247 2.38 6.04 -0.12
C SER A 247 2.94 4.95 0.80
N THR A 248 4.07 4.33 0.43
CA THR A 248 4.58 3.11 1.07
C THR A 248 4.87 3.29 2.56
N PHE A 249 5.56 4.36 2.98
CA PHE A 249 5.91 4.55 4.39
C PHE A 249 4.68 4.75 5.27
N LEU A 250 3.68 5.47 4.77
CA LEU A 250 2.43 5.67 5.49
C LEU A 250 1.66 4.36 5.67
N VAL A 251 1.55 3.55 4.62
CA VAL A 251 0.87 2.24 4.72
C VAL A 251 1.58 1.33 5.71
N LEU A 252 2.91 1.26 5.68
CA LEU A 252 3.69 0.49 6.64
C LEU A 252 3.47 0.98 8.07
N PHE A 253 3.46 2.30 8.31
CA PHE A 253 3.16 2.88 9.61
C PHE A 253 1.77 2.45 10.11
N ILE A 254 0.74 2.55 9.26
CA ILE A 254 -0.63 2.17 9.62
C ILE A 254 -0.72 0.67 9.93
N MET A 255 -0.09 -0.19 9.15
CA MET A 255 -0.10 -1.64 9.38
C MET A 255 0.58 -2.02 10.72
N LEU A 256 1.63 -1.31 11.10
CA LEU A 256 2.32 -1.51 12.39
C LEU A 256 1.57 -0.88 13.56
N SER A 257 0.82 0.19 13.34
CA SER A 257 0.18 0.99 14.39
C SER A 257 -0.82 0.21 15.24
N GLY A 258 -1.39 -0.87 14.71
CA GLY A 258 -2.30 -1.75 15.44
C GLY A 258 -1.70 -2.38 16.71
N HIS A 259 -0.35 -2.39 16.83
CA HIS A 259 0.39 -2.84 18.01
C HIS A 259 0.58 -1.72 19.06
N TYR A 260 0.26 -0.47 18.72
CA TYR A 260 0.49 0.70 19.58
C TYR A 260 -0.83 1.34 19.98
N SER A 261 -1.42 0.85 21.07
CA SER A 261 -2.74 1.28 21.57
C SER A 261 -2.79 2.79 21.83
N PHE A 262 -1.70 3.40 22.34
CA PHE A 262 -1.62 4.81 22.62
C PHE A 262 -1.76 5.72 21.37
N ILE A 263 -1.45 5.20 20.18
CA ILE A 263 -1.64 5.88 18.91
C ILE A 263 -3.09 5.73 18.44
N VAL A 264 -3.55 4.48 18.37
CA VAL A 264 -4.81 4.10 17.74
C VAL A 264 -6.02 4.58 18.52
N TYR A 265 -5.96 4.50 19.87
CA TYR A 265 -7.05 4.94 20.76
C TYR A 265 -6.91 6.38 21.21
N HIS A 266 -5.95 7.15 20.68
CA HIS A 266 -5.81 8.56 21.00
C HIS A 266 -7.01 9.36 20.48
N LYS A 267 -7.47 10.34 21.26
CA LYS A 267 -8.62 11.22 20.92
C LYS A 267 -8.47 11.88 19.53
N TYR A 268 -7.25 12.23 19.17
CA TYR A 268 -6.90 12.87 17.88
C TYR A 268 -6.17 11.92 16.94
N ASN A 269 -6.50 10.62 16.92
CA ASN A 269 -5.82 9.61 16.09
C ASN A 269 -5.86 9.95 14.58
N TRP A 270 -6.92 10.58 14.08
CA TRP A 270 -7.01 11.07 12.69
C TRP A 270 -5.94 12.14 12.38
N LEU A 271 -5.64 13.01 13.34
CA LEU A 271 -4.60 14.04 13.20
C LEU A 271 -3.20 13.38 13.20
N ILE A 272 -3.00 12.35 14.03
CA ILE A 272 -1.78 11.53 13.99
C ILE A 272 -1.57 10.92 12.61
N LEU A 273 -2.62 10.41 11.96
CA LEU A 273 -2.55 9.92 10.59
C LEU A 273 -2.14 11.01 9.59
N CYS A 274 -2.71 12.20 9.68
CA CYS A 274 -2.34 13.31 8.83
C CYS A 274 -0.87 13.70 8.99
N LEU A 275 -0.39 13.79 10.24
CA LEU A 275 1.01 14.09 10.53
C LEU A 275 1.93 12.96 10.06
N ALA A 276 1.56 11.69 10.29
CA ALA A 276 2.30 10.54 9.77
C ALA A 276 2.37 10.56 8.23
N ALA A 277 1.32 11.00 7.54
CA ALA A 277 1.33 11.15 6.09
C ALA A 277 2.34 12.20 5.62
N LEU A 278 2.38 13.36 6.27
CA LEU A 278 3.38 14.40 5.97
C LEU A 278 4.80 13.92 6.23
N LEU A 279 5.05 13.28 7.39
CA LEU A 279 6.35 12.73 7.76
C LEU A 279 6.82 11.65 6.77
N SER A 280 5.91 10.72 6.43
CA SER A 280 6.18 9.66 5.47
C SER A 280 6.50 10.22 4.08
N GLY A 281 5.70 11.19 3.62
CA GLY A 281 5.90 11.85 2.33
C GLY A 281 7.23 12.62 2.25
N THR A 282 7.57 13.39 3.29
CA THR A 282 8.81 14.17 3.34
C THR A 282 10.04 13.28 3.48
N ALA A 283 10.00 12.25 4.32
CA ALA A 283 11.08 11.28 4.43
C ALA A 283 11.31 10.56 3.10
N ARG A 284 10.24 10.11 2.42
CA ARG A 284 10.36 9.46 1.12
C ARG A 284 10.88 10.41 0.05
N HIS A 285 10.47 11.67 0.08
CA HIS A 285 10.98 12.71 -0.82
C HIS A 285 12.50 12.90 -0.66
N TYR A 286 13.00 12.93 0.57
CA TYR A 286 14.43 12.97 0.82
C TYR A 286 15.18 11.81 0.16
N PHE A 287 14.71 10.57 0.32
CA PHE A 287 15.35 9.41 -0.31
C PHE A 287 15.30 9.46 -1.84
N ASN A 288 14.22 9.96 -2.42
CA ASN A 288 14.10 10.15 -3.86
C ASN A 288 15.08 11.24 -4.39
N LEU A 289 15.26 12.33 -3.66
CA LEU A 289 16.26 13.36 -3.99
C LEU A 289 17.69 12.83 -3.87
N ARG A 290 17.97 12.09 -2.79
CA ARG A 290 19.29 11.46 -2.59
C ARG A 290 19.64 10.48 -3.72
N GLY A 291 18.66 9.74 -4.22
CA GLY A 291 18.81 8.89 -5.40
C GLY A 291 19.27 9.66 -6.64
N ARG A 292 18.91 10.95 -6.75
CA ARG A 292 19.32 11.87 -7.83
C ARG A 292 20.61 12.66 -7.53
N ASN A 293 21.38 12.25 -6.52
CA ASN A 293 22.56 12.97 -6.01
C ASN A 293 22.26 14.37 -5.44
N ILE A 294 20.99 14.66 -5.07
CA ILE A 294 20.61 15.94 -4.45
C ILE A 294 20.57 15.72 -2.93
N HIS A 295 21.55 16.29 -2.24
CA HIS A 295 21.72 16.14 -0.80
C HIS A 295 21.03 17.28 -0.04
N ARG A 296 19.79 17.05 0.43
CA ARG A 296 18.99 18.00 1.23
C ARG A 296 18.68 17.42 2.60
N LEU A 297 19.71 17.22 3.41
CA LEU A 297 19.62 16.57 4.73
C LEU A 297 18.62 17.27 5.67
N TYR A 298 18.42 18.58 5.53
CA TYR A 298 17.46 19.33 6.31
C TYR A 298 16.01 18.78 6.20
N ILE A 299 15.64 18.17 5.07
CA ILE A 299 14.32 17.54 4.89
C ILE A 299 14.17 16.35 5.83
N LEU A 300 15.19 15.51 5.97
CA LEU A 300 15.16 14.37 6.88
C LEU A 300 15.19 14.83 8.34
N ILE A 301 16.01 15.81 8.67
CA ILE A 301 16.07 16.39 10.02
C ILE A 301 14.73 17.02 10.40
N SER A 302 14.10 17.79 9.52
CA SER A 302 12.76 18.37 9.79
C SER A 302 11.70 17.30 9.98
N SER A 303 11.73 16.22 9.20
CA SER A 303 10.84 15.06 9.38
C SER A 303 11.04 14.42 10.76
N PHE A 304 12.29 14.22 11.19
CA PHE A 304 12.59 13.65 12.49
C PHE A 304 12.16 14.58 13.64
N LEU A 305 12.47 15.88 13.56
CA LEU A 305 12.03 16.87 14.55
C LEU A 305 10.50 16.93 14.65
N SER A 306 9.79 16.87 13.53
CA SER A 306 8.34 16.81 13.53
C SER A 306 7.79 15.55 14.19
N LEU A 307 8.49 14.42 14.08
CA LEU A 307 8.14 13.20 14.81
C LEU A 307 8.29 13.38 16.32
N VAL A 308 9.38 14.02 16.77
CA VAL A 308 9.61 14.34 18.19
C VAL A 308 8.50 15.29 18.70
N VAL A 309 8.19 16.35 17.95
CA VAL A 309 7.10 17.27 18.29
C VAL A 309 5.78 16.53 18.39
N LEU A 310 5.48 15.64 17.44
CA LEU A 310 4.28 14.80 17.51
C LEU A 310 4.25 13.96 18.78
N ALA A 311 5.34 13.30 19.14
CA ALA A 311 5.43 12.49 20.35
C ALA A 311 5.18 13.32 21.63
N VAL A 312 5.76 14.53 21.69
CA VAL A 312 5.54 15.48 22.81
C VAL A 312 4.08 15.95 22.87
N LEU A 313 3.50 16.31 21.73
CA LEU A 313 2.08 16.71 21.69
C LEU A 313 1.14 15.60 22.14
N LEU A 314 1.39 14.35 21.73
CA LEU A 314 0.64 13.17 22.17
C LEU A 314 0.77 12.94 23.69
N LEU A 315 1.92 13.26 24.27
CA LEU A 315 2.13 13.18 25.72
C LEU A 315 1.33 14.28 26.46
N ILE A 316 1.35 15.51 25.94
CA ILE A 316 0.65 16.67 26.56
C ILE A 316 -0.88 16.50 26.43
N PHE A 317 -1.37 16.06 25.27
CA PHE A 317 -2.80 15.88 25.01
C PHE A 317 -3.29 14.46 25.27
N LYS A 318 -2.65 13.74 26.18
CA LYS A 318 -2.97 12.35 26.52
C LYS A 318 -4.38 12.15 27.10
N ASN A 319 -5.03 13.21 27.59
CA ASN A 319 -6.36 13.17 28.22
C ASN A 319 -7.49 13.53 27.25
#